data_14e8c195ab307bfb6331901018ff830b
#
_entry.id   14e8c195ab307bfb6331901018ff830b
#
_cell.length_a   1.000
_cell.length_b   1.000
_cell.length_c   1.000
_cell.angle_alpha   90.00
_cell.angle_beta   90.00
_cell.angle_gamma   90.00
#
_symmetry.space_group_name_H-M   'P 1'
#
loop_
_entity.id
_entity.type
_entity.pdbx_description
1 polymer ?
#
loop_
_entity_poly.entity_id
_entity_poly.type
_entity_poly.pdbx_seq_one_letter_code
_entity_poly.pdbx_strand_id
1 'polypeptide(L)'
;VHQEFVDVGTAPDRDALDAAERLIAAAFQGQRLDAPADESGLTRSDLPAAVKRVVAPVKDQLAGGVSQRDVFVSGTAQMASLWSDLAMVQNLLGLLEEEAALIDLVSDDTEETHVRFGSDMGRDADLAVVTATYETSSGATGNVGVIGPMRMNYRRTIRVVDQIREGLEDRFGADE
;
A
#
# COMPACT_ATOMS: atom_id res chain seq x y z
N VAL A 1 0.06 -1.24 -16.65
CA VAL A 1 0.16 0.21 -16.88
C VAL A 1 -0.66 0.88 -15.80
N HIS A 2 -0.01 1.59 -14.90
CA HIS A 2 -0.68 2.36 -13.86
C HIS A 2 -0.96 3.77 -14.38
N GLN A 3 -2.15 4.30 -14.11
CA GLN A 3 -2.58 5.65 -14.49
C GLN A 3 -3.19 6.33 -13.29
N GLU A 4 -2.65 7.49 -12.92
CA GLU A 4 -3.18 8.34 -11.88
C GLU A 4 -3.53 9.72 -12.42
N PHE A 5 -4.56 10.34 -11.83
CA PHE A 5 -4.96 11.68 -12.17
C PHE A 5 -4.39 12.65 -11.13
N VAL A 6 -3.61 13.62 -11.62
CA VAL A 6 -3.02 14.66 -10.79
C VAL A 6 -3.74 15.97 -11.07
N ASP A 7 -4.27 16.62 -10.02
CA ASP A 7 -4.88 17.95 -10.15
C ASP A 7 -3.80 19.02 -10.24
N VAL A 8 -3.69 19.64 -11.41
CA VAL A 8 -2.76 20.74 -11.69
C VAL A 8 -3.42 22.13 -11.61
N GLY A 9 -4.68 22.19 -11.17
CA GLY A 9 -5.48 23.39 -11.07
C GLY A 9 -5.88 23.95 -12.44
N THR A 10 -5.21 25.01 -12.91
CA THR A 10 -5.49 25.58 -14.23
C THR A 10 -4.78 24.76 -15.32
N ALA A 11 -5.50 24.45 -16.41
CA ALA A 11 -4.96 23.70 -17.54
C ALA A 11 -3.64 24.31 -18.06
N PRO A 12 -2.53 23.56 -18.02
CA PRO A 12 -1.24 24.02 -18.54
C PRO A 12 -1.27 24.06 -20.07
N ASP A 13 -0.46 24.93 -20.66
CA ASP A 13 -0.24 24.90 -22.10
C ASP A 13 0.61 23.70 -22.53
N ARG A 14 0.62 23.43 -23.81
CA ARG A 14 1.30 22.25 -24.36
C ARG A 14 2.81 22.29 -24.13
N ASP A 15 3.40 23.48 -24.23
CA ASP A 15 4.85 23.66 -24.05
C ASP A 15 5.28 23.39 -22.59
N ALA A 16 4.43 23.79 -21.63
CA ALA A 16 4.65 23.50 -20.21
C ALA A 16 4.50 22.00 -19.90
N LEU A 17 3.54 21.29 -20.53
CA LEU A 17 3.40 19.86 -20.42
C LEU A 17 4.59 19.10 -20.99
N ASP A 18 5.03 19.44 -22.21
CA ASP A 18 6.17 18.81 -22.87
C ASP A 18 7.48 19.06 -22.10
N ALA A 19 7.63 20.22 -21.45
CA ALA A 19 8.77 20.53 -20.61
C ALA A 19 8.72 19.74 -19.28
N ALA A 20 7.55 19.64 -18.65
CA ALA A 20 7.35 18.87 -17.42
C ALA A 20 7.59 17.37 -17.66
N GLU A 21 7.06 16.81 -18.75
CA GLU A 21 7.28 15.41 -19.14
C GLU A 21 8.77 15.09 -19.27
N ARG A 22 9.53 15.93 -19.95
CA ARG A 22 10.99 15.73 -20.10
C ARG A 22 11.74 15.77 -18.77
N LEU A 23 11.34 16.65 -17.87
CA LEU A 23 11.96 16.75 -16.54
C LEU A 23 11.65 15.54 -15.68
N ILE A 24 10.39 15.12 -15.68
CA ILE A 24 9.94 13.93 -14.93
C ILE A 24 10.60 12.66 -15.51
N ALA A 25 10.60 12.51 -16.83
CA ALA A 25 11.26 11.39 -17.48
C ALA A 25 12.76 11.35 -17.15
N ALA A 26 13.46 12.49 -17.17
CA ALA A 26 14.88 12.55 -16.83
C ALA A 26 15.17 12.17 -15.37
N ALA A 27 14.24 12.46 -14.44
CA ALA A 27 14.39 12.13 -13.02
C ALA A 27 14.10 10.67 -12.70
N PHE A 28 13.16 10.03 -13.43
CA PHE A 28 12.63 8.71 -13.07
C PHE A 28 12.87 7.62 -14.13
N GLN A 29 13.24 7.97 -15.38
CA GLN A 29 13.41 6.98 -16.43
C GLN A 29 14.57 6.02 -16.13
N GLY A 30 14.26 4.72 -16.08
CA GLY A 30 15.24 3.67 -15.80
C GLY A 30 15.58 3.52 -14.31
N GLN A 31 14.90 4.24 -13.42
CA GLN A 31 15.04 4.06 -11.99
C GLN A 31 13.91 3.18 -11.42
N ARG A 32 14.18 2.50 -10.33
CA ARG A 32 13.12 1.83 -9.55
C ARG A 32 12.29 2.90 -8.85
N LEU A 33 10.97 2.74 -8.83
CA LEU A 33 10.05 3.71 -8.21
C LEU A 33 10.19 3.76 -6.67
N ASP A 34 10.76 2.73 -6.07
CA ASP A 34 11.09 2.64 -4.64
C ASP A 34 12.48 3.19 -4.28
N ALA A 35 13.30 3.55 -5.27
CA ALA A 35 14.61 4.14 -5.05
C ALA A 35 14.52 5.67 -4.94
N PRO A 36 15.38 6.31 -4.14
CA PRO A 36 15.44 7.77 -4.09
C PRO A 36 15.81 8.32 -5.48
N ALA A 37 14.88 9.05 -6.09
CA ALA A 37 15.09 9.68 -7.38
C ALA A 37 15.98 10.92 -7.27
N ASP A 38 16.73 11.25 -8.32
CA ASP A 38 17.42 12.54 -8.40
C ASP A 38 16.43 13.66 -8.74
N GLU A 39 15.83 14.22 -7.67
CA GLU A 39 14.86 15.30 -7.76
C GLU A 39 15.48 16.69 -8.00
N SER A 40 16.79 16.79 -8.12
CA SER A 40 17.50 18.07 -8.24
C SER A 40 17.03 18.87 -9.47
N GLY A 41 16.69 18.17 -10.57
CA GLY A 41 16.11 18.75 -11.77
C GLY A 41 14.69 19.28 -11.59
N LEU A 42 13.89 18.65 -10.71
CA LEU A 42 12.48 18.97 -10.48
C LEU A 42 12.28 20.16 -9.52
N THR A 43 13.27 20.43 -8.66
CA THR A 43 13.23 21.47 -7.61
C THR A 43 13.95 22.76 -8.00
N ARG A 44 14.42 22.88 -9.22
CA ARG A 44 15.15 24.06 -9.71
C ARG A 44 14.32 25.32 -9.60
N SER A 45 14.93 26.39 -9.06
CA SER A 45 14.28 27.69 -8.85
C SER A 45 13.98 28.46 -10.15
N ASP A 46 14.71 28.17 -11.21
CA ASP A 46 14.63 28.81 -12.52
C ASP A 46 13.55 28.24 -13.46
N LEU A 47 12.82 27.20 -13.05
CA LEU A 47 11.73 26.64 -13.84
C LEU A 47 10.57 27.64 -14.01
N PRO A 48 9.97 27.74 -15.21
CA PRO A 48 8.75 28.55 -15.43
C PRO A 48 7.62 28.15 -14.49
N ALA A 49 6.82 29.13 -14.04
CA ALA A 49 5.72 28.90 -13.11
C ALA A 49 4.69 27.87 -13.63
N ALA A 50 4.46 27.84 -14.94
CA ALA A 50 3.57 26.88 -15.58
C ALA A 50 4.11 25.43 -15.45
N VAL A 51 5.42 25.23 -15.64
CA VAL A 51 6.08 23.94 -15.48
C VAL A 51 6.08 23.49 -14.01
N LYS A 52 6.38 24.40 -13.08
CA LYS A 52 6.35 24.10 -11.63
C LYS A 52 4.98 23.61 -11.17
N ARG A 53 3.89 24.18 -11.69
CA ARG A 53 2.51 23.76 -11.34
C ARG A 53 2.19 22.33 -11.77
N VAL A 54 2.84 21.82 -12.82
CA VAL A 54 2.70 20.44 -13.26
C VAL A 54 3.64 19.51 -12.49
N VAL A 55 4.89 19.92 -12.34
CA VAL A 55 5.94 19.08 -11.73
C VAL A 55 5.72 18.91 -10.23
N ALA A 56 5.30 19.95 -9.49
CA ALA A 56 5.18 19.88 -8.04
C ALA A 56 4.20 18.80 -7.55
N PRO A 57 2.92 18.76 -8.00
CA PRO A 57 2.00 17.72 -7.53
C PRO A 57 2.40 16.32 -8.00
N VAL A 58 2.98 16.18 -9.19
CA VAL A 58 3.51 14.88 -9.66
C VAL A 58 4.69 14.45 -8.80
N LYS A 59 5.59 15.38 -8.46
CA LYS A 59 6.70 15.10 -7.55
C LYS A 59 6.20 14.67 -6.18
N ASP A 60 5.25 15.39 -5.58
CA ASP A 60 4.71 15.08 -4.25
C ASP A 60 4.04 13.71 -4.24
N GLN A 61 3.37 13.34 -5.31
CA GLN A 61 2.76 12.02 -5.48
C GLN A 61 3.81 10.91 -5.66
N LEU A 62 4.88 11.16 -6.41
CA LEU A 62 5.98 10.23 -6.58
C LEU A 62 6.92 10.18 -5.37
N ALA A 63 7.12 11.30 -4.65
CA ALA A 63 7.94 11.36 -3.43
C ALA A 63 7.22 10.79 -2.20
N GLY A 64 5.88 10.77 -2.23
CA GLY A 64 5.07 10.00 -1.27
C GLY A 64 5.34 8.51 -1.35
N GLY A 65 6.27 8.13 -2.25
CA GLY A 65 6.56 6.79 -2.70
C GLY A 65 5.35 6.27 -3.47
N VAL A 66 5.57 5.73 -4.65
CA VAL A 66 4.65 4.74 -5.18
C VAL A 66 4.80 3.53 -4.25
N SER A 67 4.40 3.71 -3.01
CA SER A 67 3.88 2.64 -2.20
C SER A 67 2.55 2.28 -2.83
N GLN A 68 2.62 1.78 -4.07
CA GLN A 68 1.53 1.03 -4.63
C GLN A 68 1.49 -0.26 -3.81
N ARG A 69 0.99 -0.09 -2.60
CA ARG A 69 0.56 -1.19 -1.77
C ARG A 69 -0.80 -1.56 -2.31
N ASP A 70 -0.82 -2.33 -3.40
CA ASP A 70 -2.04 -2.94 -3.88
C ASP A 70 -2.62 -3.78 -2.73
N VAL A 71 -3.73 -3.35 -2.17
CA VAL A 71 -4.41 -4.07 -1.10
C VAL A 71 -5.47 -4.96 -1.72
N PHE A 72 -5.31 -6.26 -1.58
CA PHE A 72 -6.29 -7.25 -2.01
C PHE A 72 -7.05 -7.80 -0.81
N VAL A 73 -8.35 -7.57 -0.77
CA VAL A 73 -9.22 -8.07 0.30
C VAL A 73 -10.13 -9.16 -0.26
N SER A 74 -10.25 -10.27 0.47
CA SER A 74 -11.13 -11.38 0.12
C SER A 74 -11.85 -11.92 1.37
N GLY A 75 -12.98 -12.58 1.17
CA GLY A 75 -13.72 -13.22 2.25
C GLY A 75 -14.67 -12.32 3.04
N THR A 76 -14.95 -11.10 2.58
CA THR A 76 -15.84 -10.14 3.25
C THR A 76 -17.24 -10.68 3.49
N ALA A 77 -17.78 -11.47 2.57
CA ALA A 77 -19.10 -12.10 2.74
C ALA A 77 -19.16 -13.10 3.90
N GLN A 78 -18.06 -13.83 4.14
CA GLN A 78 -17.95 -14.76 5.25
C GLN A 78 -17.76 -14.05 6.60
N MET A 79 -17.17 -12.86 6.58
CA MET A 79 -16.94 -12.09 7.80
C MET A 79 -18.24 -11.75 8.53
N ALA A 80 -19.30 -11.38 7.83
CA ALA A 80 -20.60 -11.04 8.41
C ALA A 80 -21.19 -12.17 9.26
N SER A 81 -20.81 -13.43 9.03
CA SER A 81 -21.26 -14.58 9.81
C SER A 81 -20.43 -14.85 11.06
N LEU A 82 -19.27 -14.21 11.22
CA LEU A 82 -18.35 -14.45 12.33
C LEU A 82 -18.68 -13.61 13.57
N TRP A 83 -19.36 -12.49 13.38
CA TRP A 83 -19.81 -11.60 14.46
C TRP A 83 -21.34 -11.63 14.56
N SER A 84 -21.83 -11.63 15.78
CA SER A 84 -23.26 -11.52 16.08
C SER A 84 -23.72 -10.06 16.24
N ASP A 85 -22.78 -9.13 16.33
CA ASP A 85 -23.04 -7.70 16.46
C ASP A 85 -22.94 -7.00 15.10
N LEU A 86 -24.07 -6.45 14.65
CA LEU A 86 -24.17 -5.73 13.39
C LEU A 86 -23.30 -4.47 13.37
N ALA A 87 -23.17 -3.77 14.48
CA ALA A 87 -22.34 -2.57 14.58
C ALA A 87 -20.87 -2.92 14.36
N MET A 88 -20.41 -4.03 14.91
CA MET A 88 -19.04 -4.54 14.68
C MET A 88 -18.80 -4.88 13.22
N VAL A 89 -19.77 -5.54 12.57
CA VAL A 89 -19.67 -5.86 11.13
C VAL A 89 -19.60 -4.57 10.28
N GLN A 90 -20.41 -3.57 10.60
CA GLN A 90 -20.38 -2.28 9.89
C GLN A 90 -19.05 -1.55 10.07
N ASN A 91 -18.52 -1.50 11.28
CA ASN A 91 -17.24 -0.89 11.58
C ASN A 91 -16.11 -1.58 10.82
N LEU A 92 -16.14 -2.89 10.74
CA LEU A 92 -15.15 -3.69 10.04
C LEU A 92 -15.24 -3.51 8.52
N LEU A 93 -16.44 -3.45 7.95
CA LEU A 93 -16.63 -3.16 6.53
C LEU A 93 -16.13 -1.75 6.19
N GLY A 94 -16.41 -0.74 7.03
CA GLY A 94 -15.86 0.60 6.86
C GLY A 94 -14.33 0.62 6.90
N LEU A 95 -13.72 -0.15 7.81
CA LEU A 95 -12.26 -0.31 7.87
C LEU A 95 -11.70 -0.93 6.58
N LEU A 96 -12.40 -1.90 5.99
CA LEU A 96 -11.98 -2.58 4.76
C LEU A 96 -12.13 -1.70 3.52
N GLU A 97 -12.92 -0.63 3.59
CA GLU A 97 -13.05 0.38 2.53
C GLU A 97 -11.95 1.45 2.60
N GLU A 98 -11.26 1.57 3.74
CA GLU A 98 -10.14 2.50 3.93
C GLU A 98 -8.80 1.80 3.70
N GLU A 99 -8.23 1.94 2.51
CA GLU A 99 -6.96 1.33 2.13
C GLU A 99 -5.81 1.68 3.10
N ALA A 100 -5.71 2.95 3.52
CA ALA A 100 -4.71 3.39 4.48
C ALA A 100 -4.84 2.68 5.84
N ALA A 101 -6.08 2.46 6.29
CA ALA A 101 -6.34 1.76 7.55
C ALA A 101 -6.01 0.26 7.46
N LEU A 102 -6.22 -0.35 6.28
CA LEU A 102 -5.82 -1.74 6.03
C LEU A 102 -4.31 -1.90 5.98
N ILE A 103 -3.62 -0.99 5.30
CA ILE A 103 -2.16 -0.99 5.25
C ILE A 103 -1.59 -0.89 6.67
N ASP A 104 -2.06 0.05 7.49
CA ASP A 104 -1.66 0.21 8.89
C ASP A 104 -1.94 -1.05 9.73
N LEU A 105 -3.06 -1.72 9.43
CA LEU A 105 -3.47 -2.93 10.14
C LEU A 105 -2.58 -4.15 9.84
N VAL A 106 -2.10 -4.30 8.60
CA VAL A 106 -1.31 -5.46 8.17
C VAL A 106 0.19 -5.18 8.07
N SER A 107 0.60 -3.90 8.06
CA SER A 107 2.01 -3.54 8.06
C SER A 107 2.63 -3.84 9.41
N ASP A 108 3.70 -4.60 9.40
CA ASP A 108 4.55 -4.84 10.56
C ASP A 108 5.99 -5.06 10.09
N ASP A 109 6.95 -4.63 10.90
CA ASP A 109 8.37 -4.75 10.59
C ASP A 109 8.96 -6.09 11.10
N THR A 110 8.12 -7.00 11.56
CA THR A 110 8.55 -8.32 12.04
C THR A 110 8.54 -9.37 10.92
N GLU A 111 9.63 -10.10 10.78
CA GLU A 111 9.79 -11.20 9.81
C GLU A 111 8.93 -12.43 10.16
N GLU A 112 8.52 -12.57 11.42
CA GLU A 112 7.75 -13.71 11.91
C GLU A 112 6.25 -13.45 11.89
N THR A 113 5.48 -14.53 11.66
CA THR A 113 4.02 -14.48 11.78
C THR A 113 3.61 -14.17 13.22
N HIS A 114 2.87 -13.11 13.41
CA HIS A 114 2.45 -12.68 14.75
C HIS A 114 0.97 -12.30 14.80
N VAL A 115 0.48 -12.14 16.02
CA VAL A 115 -0.93 -11.83 16.32
C VAL A 115 -0.99 -10.50 17.03
N ARG A 116 -1.84 -9.60 16.53
CA ARG A 116 -2.18 -8.33 17.19
C ARG A 116 -3.66 -8.31 17.55
N PHE A 117 -4.00 -7.73 18.67
CA PHE A 117 -5.36 -7.55 19.10
C PHE A 117 -5.83 -6.11 18.87
N GLY A 118 -7.13 -5.94 18.63
CA GLY A 118 -7.71 -4.62 18.39
C GLY A 118 -7.41 -3.62 19.50
N SER A 119 -7.41 -4.06 20.77
CA SER A 119 -7.03 -3.24 21.93
C SER A 119 -5.62 -2.66 21.82
N ASP A 120 -4.68 -3.44 21.32
CA ASP A 120 -3.27 -3.05 21.20
C ASP A 120 -3.06 -2.04 20.07
N MET A 121 -4.01 -2.04 19.12
CA MET A 121 -4.02 -1.13 17.95
C MET A 121 -4.95 0.09 18.15
N GLY A 122 -5.51 0.28 19.36
CA GLY A 122 -6.47 1.35 19.64
C GLY A 122 -7.80 1.19 18.88
N ARG A 123 -8.15 -0.04 18.50
CA ARG A 123 -9.36 -0.40 17.75
C ARG A 123 -10.33 -1.21 18.60
N ASP A 124 -11.39 -1.69 17.97
CA ASP A 124 -12.41 -2.49 18.67
C ASP A 124 -11.82 -3.75 19.34
N ALA A 125 -12.23 -4.01 20.56
CA ALA A 125 -11.65 -5.06 21.41
C ALA A 125 -11.92 -6.49 20.89
N ASP A 126 -12.97 -6.71 20.09
CA ASP A 126 -13.30 -8.04 19.52
C ASP A 126 -12.62 -8.31 18.17
N LEU A 127 -11.59 -7.56 17.84
CA LEU A 127 -10.80 -7.71 16.62
C LEU A 127 -9.45 -8.35 16.93
N ALA A 128 -9.02 -9.26 16.07
CA ALA A 128 -7.66 -9.77 16.05
C ALA A 128 -7.15 -9.90 14.60
N VAL A 129 -5.86 -9.67 14.42
CA VAL A 129 -5.18 -9.73 13.14
C VAL A 129 -3.98 -10.66 13.27
N VAL A 130 -3.84 -11.59 12.32
CA VAL A 130 -2.65 -12.43 12.17
C VAL A 130 -1.96 -12.00 10.90
N THR A 131 -0.73 -11.53 10.99
CA THR A 131 0.05 -11.01 9.85
C THR A 131 1.38 -11.69 9.72
N ALA A 132 1.89 -11.73 8.48
CA ALA A 132 3.25 -12.13 8.15
C ALA A 132 3.77 -11.27 7.00
N THR A 133 5.06 -10.99 7.00
CA THR A 133 5.77 -10.32 5.92
C THR A 133 6.39 -11.35 5.00
N TYR A 134 6.33 -11.14 3.70
CA TYR A 134 7.02 -11.94 2.68
C TYR A 134 7.96 -11.07 1.86
N GLU A 135 9.03 -11.67 1.35
CA GLU A 135 10.00 -11.00 0.49
C GLU A 135 9.95 -11.59 -0.92
N THR A 136 10.09 -10.72 -1.92
CA THR A 136 10.16 -11.13 -3.33
C THR A 136 11.62 -11.27 -3.76
N SER A 137 11.89 -11.99 -4.87
CA SER A 137 13.24 -12.12 -5.46
C SER A 137 13.89 -10.77 -5.79
N SER A 138 13.09 -9.74 -6.02
CA SER A 138 13.57 -8.37 -6.26
C SER A 138 13.96 -7.61 -4.97
N GLY A 139 13.79 -8.21 -3.79
CA GLY A 139 14.01 -7.57 -2.49
C GLY A 139 12.88 -6.62 -2.07
N ALA A 140 11.73 -6.66 -2.76
CA ALA A 140 10.54 -5.94 -2.32
C ALA A 140 9.81 -6.77 -1.26
N THR A 141 9.24 -6.11 -0.26
CA THR A 141 8.46 -6.76 0.81
C THR A 141 6.97 -6.53 0.63
N GLY A 142 6.17 -7.49 1.05
CA GLY A 142 4.72 -7.37 1.13
C GLY A 142 4.21 -8.02 2.41
N ASN A 143 2.95 -7.72 2.75
CA ASN A 143 2.32 -8.27 3.94
C ASN A 143 1.09 -9.10 3.55
N VAL A 144 0.89 -10.20 4.25
CA VAL A 144 -0.31 -11.02 4.18
C VAL A 144 -0.93 -11.15 5.56
N GLY A 145 -2.25 -11.11 5.65
CA GLY A 145 -2.89 -11.21 6.95
C GLY A 145 -4.32 -11.73 6.91
N VAL A 146 -4.78 -12.16 8.06
CA VAL A 146 -6.16 -12.58 8.31
C VAL A 146 -6.72 -11.74 9.45
N ILE A 147 -7.86 -11.11 9.19
CA ILE A 147 -8.64 -10.35 10.16
C ILE A 147 -9.80 -11.24 10.64
N GLY A 148 -10.01 -11.31 11.93
CA GLY A 148 -11.06 -12.10 12.51
C GLY A 148 -11.41 -11.71 13.95
N PRO A 149 -12.44 -12.38 14.57
CA PRO A 149 -12.77 -12.16 15.97
C PRO A 149 -11.68 -12.72 16.90
N MET A 150 -11.54 -12.13 18.09
CA MET A 150 -10.60 -12.59 19.12
C MET A 150 -10.72 -14.09 19.42
N ARG A 151 -11.92 -14.68 19.24
CA ARG A 151 -12.21 -16.10 19.48
C ARG A 151 -11.86 -17.03 18.31
N MET A 152 -11.11 -16.54 17.28
CA MET A 152 -10.70 -17.38 16.15
C MET A 152 -9.71 -18.46 16.57
N ASN A 153 -9.55 -19.48 15.73
CA ASN A 153 -8.57 -20.54 15.95
C ASN A 153 -7.17 -20.10 15.50
N TYR A 154 -6.42 -19.46 16.38
CA TYR A 154 -5.08 -18.89 16.08
C TYR A 154 -4.11 -19.93 15.51
N ARG A 155 -4.06 -21.14 16.05
CA ARG A 155 -3.17 -22.19 15.55
C ARG A 155 -3.44 -22.53 14.08
N ARG A 156 -4.70 -22.55 13.68
CA ARG A 156 -5.09 -22.80 12.28
C ARG A 156 -4.81 -21.55 11.43
N THR A 157 -5.13 -20.37 11.92
CA THR A 157 -4.97 -19.12 11.20
C THR A 157 -3.50 -18.81 10.93
N ILE A 158 -2.64 -18.95 11.94
CA ILE A 158 -1.18 -18.79 11.78
C ILE A 158 -0.66 -19.73 10.69
N ARG A 159 -1.02 -21.02 10.73
CA ARG A 159 -0.61 -21.99 9.71
C ARG A 159 -1.07 -21.59 8.31
N VAL A 160 -2.28 -21.05 8.16
CA VAL A 160 -2.79 -20.58 6.86
C VAL A 160 -2.01 -19.37 6.37
N VAL A 161 -1.73 -18.40 7.25
CA VAL A 161 -0.92 -17.22 6.93
C VAL A 161 0.49 -17.63 6.52
N ASP A 162 1.14 -18.53 7.26
CA ASP A 162 2.47 -19.08 6.91
C ASP A 162 2.48 -19.76 5.54
N GLN A 163 1.48 -20.60 5.26
CA GLN A 163 1.38 -21.29 3.97
C GLN A 163 1.16 -20.31 2.80
N ILE A 164 0.39 -19.24 3.03
CA ILE A 164 0.19 -18.20 2.00
C ILE A 164 1.50 -17.43 1.82
N ARG A 165 2.18 -17.04 2.90
CA ARG A 165 3.47 -16.37 2.87
C ARG A 165 4.49 -17.16 2.05
N GLU A 166 4.69 -18.44 2.40
CA GLU A 166 5.59 -19.34 1.67
C GLU A 166 5.22 -19.46 0.18
N GLY A 167 3.91 -19.59 -0.13
CA GLY A 167 3.45 -19.66 -1.51
C GLY A 167 3.62 -18.37 -2.29
N LEU A 168 3.60 -17.21 -1.63
CA LEU A 168 3.91 -15.91 -2.25
C LEU A 168 5.41 -15.77 -2.50
N GLU A 169 6.25 -16.13 -1.52
CA GLU A 169 7.71 -16.16 -1.66
C GLU A 169 8.15 -17.07 -2.79
N ASP A 170 7.61 -18.28 -2.88
CA ASP A 170 7.91 -19.25 -3.96
C ASP A 170 7.48 -18.67 -5.33
N ARG A 171 6.32 -18.04 -5.40
CA ARG A 171 5.79 -17.51 -6.67
C ARG A 171 6.52 -16.26 -7.16
N PHE A 172 6.85 -15.37 -6.27
CA PHE A 172 7.56 -14.12 -6.57
C PHE A 172 9.08 -14.25 -6.47
N GLY A 173 9.56 -15.37 -5.91
CA GLY A 173 10.98 -15.75 -5.88
C GLY A 173 11.44 -16.52 -7.12
N ALA A 174 10.53 -17.07 -7.92
CA ALA A 174 10.83 -17.94 -9.06
C ALA A 174 10.93 -17.23 -10.42
N ASP A 175 10.81 -15.90 -10.49
CA ASP A 175 11.01 -15.14 -11.72
C ASP A 175 12.51 -14.83 -11.92
N GLU A 176 13.26 -15.85 -12.36
CA GLU A 176 14.54 -15.73 -13.07
C GLU A 176 14.39 -16.16 -14.54
#